data_bb0e8bdf467a21b7082579143cc242ae
#
_entry.id   bb0e8bdf467a21b7082579143cc242ae
#
_cell.length_a   1.000
_cell.length_b   1.000
_cell.length_c   1.000
_cell.angle_alpha   90.00
_cell.angle_beta   90.00
_cell.angle_gamma   90.00
#
_symmetry.space_group_name_H-M   'P 1'
#
loop_
_entity.id
_entity.type
_entity.pdbx_description
1 polymer ?
#
loop_
_entity_poly.entity_id
_entity_poly.type
_entity_poly.pdbx_seq_one_letter_code
_entity_poly.pdbx_strand_id
1 'polypeptide(L)'
;MSNYISPEFIKSHVVIGFQRSSNENILKKETEFPGVEQYLYLRDSGYPDDKLNPDMISEDLWDQAKANTFAKTIILSMSDIYGIDDELPLYVVTNESFNKGAANVLDRDALTNYFGHGTFIVVPSSIHEVLILPADEFRDLSDLDWLINDVNREEVLPEEQLGDRVYQITL
;
A
#
# COMPACT_ATOMS: atom_id res chain seq x y z
N MET A 1 27.54 13.81 -14.45
CA MET A 1 27.94 13.63 -13.03
C MET A 1 27.02 12.62 -12.41
N SER A 2 27.52 11.46 -12.01
CA SER A 2 26.71 10.50 -11.26
C SER A 2 26.47 11.11 -9.87
N ASN A 3 25.23 11.46 -9.55
CA ASN A 3 24.86 11.87 -8.22
C ASN A 3 25.05 10.68 -7.30
N TYR A 4 26.17 10.63 -6.61
CA TYR A 4 26.42 9.61 -5.60
C TYR A 4 25.49 9.88 -4.42
N ILE A 5 24.49 9.00 -4.26
CA ILE A 5 23.60 9.02 -3.10
C ILE A 5 24.29 8.24 -1.98
N SER A 6 24.48 8.86 -0.83
CA SER A 6 25.18 8.20 0.28
C SER A 6 24.37 7.01 0.83
N PRO A 7 25.02 5.96 1.34
CA PRO A 7 24.33 4.85 1.99
C PRO A 7 23.45 5.29 3.17
N GLU A 8 23.87 6.30 3.92
CA GLU A 8 23.11 6.86 5.04
C GLU A 8 21.83 7.53 4.56
N PHE A 9 21.90 8.24 3.44
CA PHE A 9 20.70 8.85 2.83
C PHE A 9 19.72 7.77 2.37
N ILE A 10 20.21 6.73 1.70
CA ILE A 10 19.39 5.61 1.27
C ILE A 10 18.68 4.98 2.48
N LYS A 11 19.41 4.65 3.54
CA LYS A 11 18.85 4.04 4.74
C LYS A 11 17.76 4.87 5.41
N SER A 12 17.90 6.19 5.42
CA SER A 12 16.94 7.09 6.05
C SER A 12 15.71 7.39 5.20
N HIS A 13 15.77 7.18 3.87
CA HIS A 13 14.71 7.57 2.94
C HIS A 13 14.06 6.37 2.21
N VAL A 14 14.66 5.18 2.27
CA VAL A 14 14.12 4.01 1.60
C VAL A 14 12.80 3.58 2.22
N VAL A 15 11.80 3.36 1.38
CA VAL A 15 10.45 2.92 1.75
C VAL A 15 9.91 1.92 0.72
N ILE A 16 8.82 1.24 1.10
CA ILE A 16 8.12 0.29 0.24
C ILE A 16 6.97 0.99 -0.48
N GLY A 17 6.86 0.75 -1.78
CA GLY A 17 5.69 1.08 -2.59
C GLY A 17 5.04 -0.16 -3.16
N PHE A 18 3.78 -0.04 -3.57
CA PHE A 18 3.04 -1.06 -4.30
C PHE A 18 2.82 -0.64 -5.74
N GLN A 19 2.87 -1.63 -6.64
CA GLN A 19 2.47 -1.49 -8.04
C GLN A 19 1.91 -2.80 -8.58
N ARG A 20 1.26 -2.76 -9.72
CA ARG A 20 0.91 -3.99 -10.45
C ARG A 20 2.17 -4.74 -10.82
N SER A 21 2.13 -6.07 -10.76
CA SER A 21 3.23 -6.92 -11.18
C SER A 21 3.68 -6.57 -12.61
N SER A 22 4.98 -6.36 -12.77
CA SER A 22 5.58 -5.83 -13.98
C SER A 22 6.89 -6.53 -14.32
N ASN A 23 7.44 -6.25 -15.51
CA ASN A 23 8.76 -6.70 -15.94
C ASN A 23 9.85 -5.65 -15.68
N GLU A 24 9.56 -4.61 -14.89
CA GLU A 24 10.56 -3.59 -14.55
C GLU A 24 11.76 -4.20 -13.82
N ASN A 25 12.95 -3.81 -14.23
CA ASN A 25 14.21 -4.23 -13.60
C ASN A 25 14.55 -3.32 -12.41
N ILE A 26 13.80 -3.45 -11.35
CA ILE A 26 13.92 -2.70 -10.10
C ILE A 26 14.02 -3.65 -8.91
N LEU A 27 14.39 -3.12 -7.75
CA LEU A 27 14.43 -3.90 -6.51
C LEU A 27 13.00 -4.12 -6.00
N LYS A 28 12.48 -5.32 -6.22
CA LYS A 28 11.08 -5.70 -5.94
C LYS A 28 10.92 -7.12 -5.44
N LYS A 29 9.77 -7.38 -4.84
CA LYS A 29 9.33 -8.72 -4.37
C LYS A 29 7.85 -8.89 -4.67
N GLU A 30 7.40 -10.13 -4.76
CA GLU A 30 5.99 -10.48 -4.69
C GLU A 30 5.38 -10.06 -3.34
N THR A 31 4.07 -9.87 -3.33
CA THR A 31 3.28 -9.70 -2.10
C THR A 31 2.37 -10.91 -1.88
N GLU A 32 1.68 -10.94 -0.73
CA GLU A 32 0.58 -11.88 -0.49
C GLU A 32 -0.66 -11.60 -1.34
N PHE A 33 -0.69 -10.45 -2.04
CA PHE A 33 -1.78 -10.06 -2.94
C PHE A 33 -1.39 -10.39 -4.39
N PRO A 34 -1.90 -11.50 -4.98
CA PRO A 34 -1.56 -11.87 -6.34
C PRO A 34 -1.82 -10.75 -7.35
N GLY A 35 -0.84 -10.48 -8.20
CA GLY A 35 -0.89 -9.39 -9.17
C GLY A 35 -0.40 -8.03 -8.64
N VAL A 36 -0.04 -7.96 -7.37
CA VAL A 36 0.56 -6.76 -6.73
C VAL A 36 1.96 -7.10 -6.27
N GLU A 37 2.93 -6.30 -6.67
CA GLU A 37 4.32 -6.41 -6.22
C GLU A 37 4.71 -5.22 -5.35
N GLN A 38 5.65 -5.44 -4.44
CA GLN A 38 6.27 -4.39 -3.63
C GLN A 38 7.65 -4.05 -4.17
N TYR A 39 7.98 -2.78 -4.18
CA TYR A 39 9.28 -2.28 -4.62
C TYR A 39 9.85 -1.27 -3.63
N LEU A 40 11.16 -1.04 -3.73
CA LEU A 40 11.84 -0.03 -2.91
C LEU A 40 12.05 1.26 -3.71
N TYR A 41 11.77 2.38 -3.06
CA TYR A 41 12.04 3.71 -3.59
C TYR A 41 12.52 4.66 -2.49
N LEU A 42 13.07 5.81 -2.89
CA LEU A 42 13.51 6.83 -1.95
C LEU A 42 12.45 7.92 -1.81
N ARG A 43 11.86 8.02 -0.61
CA ARG A 43 10.89 9.08 -0.28
C ARG A 43 11.63 10.42 -0.13
N ASP A 44 11.01 11.50 -0.61
CA ASP A 44 11.49 12.87 -0.44
C ASP A 44 12.93 13.13 -0.95
N SER A 45 13.38 12.34 -1.91
CA SER A 45 14.73 12.47 -2.48
C SER A 45 14.88 13.68 -3.40
N GLY A 46 13.78 14.26 -3.83
CA GLY A 46 13.76 15.36 -4.81
C GLY A 46 13.89 14.91 -6.27
N TYR A 47 13.98 13.61 -6.51
CA TYR A 47 14.02 13.03 -7.85
C TYR A 47 12.69 12.30 -8.16
N PRO A 48 12.07 12.56 -9.31
CA PRO A 48 10.96 11.71 -9.77
C PRO A 48 11.49 10.31 -10.09
N ASP A 49 10.72 9.29 -9.78
CA ASP A 49 11.00 7.87 -10.09
C ASP A 49 12.26 7.27 -9.43
N ASP A 50 12.42 7.48 -8.13
CA ASP A 50 13.56 6.96 -7.36
C ASP A 50 13.45 5.49 -6.97
N LYS A 51 12.91 4.67 -7.85
CA LYS A 51 12.89 3.22 -7.67
C LYS A 51 14.33 2.68 -7.65
N LEU A 52 14.64 1.85 -6.67
CA LEU A 52 16.00 1.34 -6.50
C LEU A 52 16.32 0.25 -7.52
N ASN A 53 17.56 0.27 -8.00
CA ASN A 53 18.09 -0.72 -8.93
C ASN A 53 18.43 -2.03 -8.19
N PRO A 54 18.23 -3.22 -8.78
CA PRO A 54 18.61 -4.50 -8.20
C PRO A 54 20.07 -4.62 -7.76
N ASP A 55 20.97 -3.88 -8.42
CA ASP A 55 22.39 -3.87 -8.08
C ASP A 55 22.71 -3.19 -6.74
N MET A 56 21.76 -2.48 -6.15
CA MET A 56 21.89 -1.79 -4.86
C MET A 56 21.57 -2.71 -3.67
N ILE A 57 21.86 -4.00 -3.75
CA ILE A 57 21.49 -4.99 -2.74
C ILE A 57 22.32 -4.81 -1.46
N SER A 58 21.65 -4.48 -0.34
CA SER A 58 22.07 -4.88 0.99
C SER A 58 20.92 -5.67 1.64
N GLU A 59 21.23 -6.73 2.35
CA GLU A 59 20.21 -7.58 3.01
C GLU A 59 19.34 -6.77 3.98
N ASP A 60 19.92 -5.75 4.62
CA ASP A 60 19.25 -4.89 5.59
C ASP A 60 18.31 -3.85 4.95
N LEU A 61 18.34 -3.68 3.63
CA LEU A 61 17.63 -2.58 2.98
C LEU A 61 16.10 -2.76 3.03
N TRP A 62 15.63 -3.99 2.89
CA TRP A 62 14.22 -4.32 3.02
C TRP A 62 13.71 -4.12 4.45
N ASP A 63 14.49 -4.52 5.45
CA ASP A 63 14.13 -4.31 6.87
C ASP A 63 14.10 -2.83 7.21
N GLN A 64 15.05 -2.06 6.70
CA GLN A 64 15.07 -0.61 6.88
C GLN A 64 13.90 0.07 6.18
N ALA A 65 13.58 -0.34 4.96
CA ALA A 65 12.43 0.18 4.21
C ALA A 65 11.12 -0.12 4.92
N LYS A 66 10.99 -1.32 5.45
CA LYS A 66 9.83 -1.75 6.23
C LYS A 66 9.65 -0.88 7.48
N ALA A 67 10.72 -0.66 8.25
CA ALA A 67 10.70 0.20 9.43
C ALA A 67 10.29 1.64 9.08
N ASN A 68 10.89 2.22 8.04
CA ASN A 68 10.58 3.58 7.59
C ASN A 68 9.13 3.72 7.10
N THR A 69 8.63 2.72 6.37
CA THR A 69 7.26 2.70 5.87
C THR A 69 6.25 2.61 7.01
N PHE A 70 6.44 1.68 7.92
CA PHE A 70 5.51 1.42 9.02
C PHE A 70 5.50 2.52 10.08
N ALA A 71 6.59 3.27 10.23
CA ALA A 71 6.61 4.45 11.10
C ALA A 71 5.59 5.53 10.70
N LYS A 72 5.07 5.48 9.48
CA LYS A 72 4.16 6.46 8.89
C LYS A 72 2.76 5.92 8.59
N THR A 73 2.42 4.74 9.09
CA THR A 73 1.10 4.12 8.85
C THR A 73 -0.02 4.95 9.46
N ILE A 74 -1.04 5.21 8.66
CA ILE A 74 -2.28 5.87 9.07
C ILE A 74 -3.47 4.98 8.68
N ILE A 75 -4.41 4.86 9.61
CA ILE A 75 -5.68 4.18 9.40
C ILE A 75 -6.79 5.18 9.74
N LEU A 76 -7.68 5.42 8.78
CA LEU A 76 -8.77 6.38 8.91
C LEU A 76 -10.10 5.72 8.57
N SER A 77 -11.13 6.07 9.32
CA SER A 77 -12.51 5.73 8.95
C SER A 77 -12.96 6.61 7.78
N MET A 78 -13.66 6.04 6.81
CA MET A 78 -14.25 6.80 5.71
C MET A 78 -15.27 7.84 6.21
N SER A 79 -15.96 7.57 7.30
CA SER A 79 -16.84 8.55 7.93
C SER A 79 -16.11 9.77 8.45
N ASP A 80 -14.93 9.59 9.03
CA ASP A 80 -14.09 10.70 9.50
C ASP A 80 -13.56 11.57 8.36
N ILE A 81 -13.31 10.96 7.18
CA ILE A 81 -12.79 11.69 6.02
C ILE A 81 -13.90 12.49 5.33
N TYR A 82 -15.07 11.89 5.14
CA TYR A 82 -16.13 12.45 4.30
C TYR A 82 -17.35 12.94 5.07
N GLY A 83 -17.39 12.75 6.39
CA GLY A 83 -18.54 13.12 7.23
C GLY A 83 -19.82 12.36 6.87
N ILE A 84 -19.69 11.14 6.35
CA ILE A 84 -20.80 10.29 5.94
C ILE A 84 -21.25 9.46 7.15
N ASP A 85 -22.56 9.39 7.37
CA ASP A 85 -23.14 8.52 8.38
C ASP A 85 -22.85 7.04 8.08
N ASP A 86 -22.26 6.35 9.04
CA ASP A 86 -21.69 5.01 8.91
C ASP A 86 -22.76 3.91 8.81
N GLU A 87 -23.21 3.61 7.63
CA GLU A 87 -23.84 2.30 7.39
C GLU A 87 -22.81 1.22 7.02
N LEU A 88 -21.61 1.58 6.60
CA LEU A 88 -20.54 0.65 6.21
C LEU A 88 -19.25 0.95 6.96
N PRO A 89 -18.71 -0.01 7.74
CA PRO A 89 -17.42 0.13 8.41
C PRO A 89 -16.27 -0.01 7.39
N LEU A 90 -16.05 1.04 6.64
CA LEU A 90 -15.03 1.14 5.60
C LEU A 90 -13.90 2.07 6.08
N TYR A 91 -12.67 1.57 5.98
CA TYR A 91 -11.46 2.26 6.46
C TYR A 91 -10.44 2.39 5.34
N VAL A 92 -9.62 3.42 5.43
CA VAL A 92 -8.48 3.68 4.54
C VAL A 92 -7.19 3.38 5.28
N VAL A 93 -6.30 2.61 4.67
CA VAL A 93 -4.93 2.40 5.13
C VAL A 93 -3.99 3.09 4.14
N THR A 94 -3.18 4.00 4.66
CA THR A 94 -2.26 4.81 3.89
C THR A 94 -1.08 5.28 4.76
N ASN A 95 -0.38 6.33 4.35
CA ASN A 95 0.68 6.97 5.10
C ASN A 95 0.38 8.46 5.36
N GLU A 96 1.21 9.11 6.19
CA GLU A 96 1.04 10.52 6.57
C GLU A 96 0.97 11.49 5.38
N SER A 97 1.61 11.18 4.26
CA SER A 97 1.61 12.02 3.06
C SER A 97 0.47 11.74 2.09
N PHE A 98 -0.31 10.68 2.30
CA PHE A 98 -1.34 10.20 1.36
C PHE A 98 -0.79 9.91 -0.04
N ASN A 99 0.49 9.57 -0.12
CA ASN A 99 1.18 9.32 -1.37
C ASN A 99 1.92 7.98 -1.32
N LYS A 100 1.62 7.08 -2.25
CA LYS A 100 2.17 5.72 -2.34
C LYS A 100 2.04 4.91 -1.05
N GLY A 101 0.96 5.16 -0.29
CA GLY A 101 0.73 4.57 1.03
C GLY A 101 0.03 3.21 1.02
N ALA A 102 -0.30 2.64 -0.13
CA ALA A 102 -0.95 1.32 -0.20
C ALA A 102 -0.13 0.21 0.47
N ALA A 103 1.20 0.28 0.39
CA ALA A 103 2.12 -0.67 1.04
C ALA A 103 2.00 -0.70 2.57
N ASN A 104 1.39 0.31 3.19
CA ASN A 104 1.17 0.35 4.63
C ASN A 104 0.18 -0.72 5.13
N VAL A 105 -0.56 -1.36 4.23
CA VAL A 105 -1.36 -2.56 4.57
C VAL A 105 -0.50 -3.74 5.04
N LEU A 106 0.79 -3.74 4.73
CA LEU A 106 1.74 -4.74 5.24
C LEU A 106 2.04 -4.58 6.73
N ASP A 107 1.71 -3.45 7.34
CA ASP A 107 1.89 -3.18 8.77
C ASP A 107 0.81 -3.90 9.59
N ARG A 108 0.99 -5.21 9.74
CA ARG A 108 0.04 -6.09 10.45
C ARG A 108 -0.14 -5.71 11.91
N ASP A 109 0.91 -5.22 12.55
CA ASP A 109 0.84 -4.80 13.96
C ASP A 109 -0.06 -3.58 14.11
N ALA A 110 0.09 -2.58 13.25
CA ALA A 110 -0.80 -1.40 13.25
C ALA A 110 -2.25 -1.80 12.97
N LEU A 111 -2.49 -2.67 11.99
CA LEU A 111 -3.84 -3.14 11.67
C LEU A 111 -4.45 -3.92 12.84
N THR A 112 -3.70 -4.83 13.45
CA THR A 112 -4.18 -5.61 14.61
C THR A 112 -4.44 -4.72 15.82
N ASN A 113 -3.59 -3.74 16.07
CA ASN A 113 -3.79 -2.78 17.15
C ASN A 113 -5.03 -1.92 16.95
N TYR A 114 -5.35 -1.58 15.70
CA TYR A 114 -6.52 -0.75 15.39
C TYR A 114 -7.82 -1.55 15.36
N PHE A 115 -7.85 -2.68 14.65
CA PHE A 115 -9.05 -3.48 14.40
C PHE A 115 -9.25 -4.65 15.36
N GLY A 116 -8.20 -5.13 16.03
CA GLY A 116 -8.19 -6.42 16.71
C GLY A 116 -8.00 -7.58 15.75
N HIS A 117 -8.16 -8.80 16.28
CA HIS A 117 -8.07 -10.03 15.49
C HIS A 117 -9.35 -10.30 14.70
N GLY A 118 -9.24 -10.87 13.53
CA GLY A 118 -10.37 -11.24 12.70
C GLY A 118 -10.01 -11.39 11.23
N THR A 119 -11.03 -11.58 10.41
CA THR A 119 -10.90 -11.65 8.96
C THR A 119 -11.38 -10.35 8.34
N PHE A 120 -10.61 -9.81 7.42
CA PHE A 120 -10.86 -8.54 6.76
C PHE A 120 -10.72 -8.67 5.26
N ILE A 121 -11.43 -7.81 4.54
CA ILE A 121 -11.33 -7.68 3.09
C ILE A 121 -10.48 -6.46 2.79
N VAL A 122 -9.53 -6.60 1.87
CA VAL A 122 -8.66 -5.54 1.37
C VAL A 122 -9.04 -5.24 -0.07
N VAL A 123 -9.37 -3.98 -0.32
CA VAL A 123 -9.69 -3.46 -1.63
C VAL A 123 -8.53 -2.58 -2.10
N PRO A 124 -7.73 -3.02 -3.09
CA PRO A 124 -6.59 -2.26 -3.57
C PRO A 124 -7.06 -1.12 -4.48
N SER A 125 -7.54 -0.04 -3.88
CA SER A 125 -8.13 1.07 -4.62
C SER A 125 -7.11 1.82 -5.49
N SER A 126 -5.88 2.04 -4.99
CA SER A 126 -4.80 2.66 -5.76
C SER A 126 -3.43 2.37 -5.14
N ILE A 127 -2.36 2.82 -5.80
CA ILE A 127 -1.00 2.79 -5.22
C ILE A 127 -0.88 3.68 -3.97
N HIS A 128 -1.79 4.62 -3.77
CA HIS A 128 -1.75 5.58 -2.67
C HIS A 128 -2.40 5.07 -1.39
N GLU A 129 -3.36 4.16 -1.52
CA GLU A 129 -4.14 3.65 -0.39
C GLU A 129 -4.80 2.32 -0.70
N VAL A 130 -5.15 1.58 0.34
CA VAL A 130 -6.09 0.46 0.24
C VAL A 130 -7.29 0.72 1.15
N LEU A 131 -8.44 0.21 0.76
CA LEU A 131 -9.60 0.15 1.63
C LEU A 131 -9.60 -1.17 2.38
N ILE A 132 -10.05 -1.15 3.62
CA ILE A 132 -10.17 -2.35 4.47
C ILE A 132 -11.51 -2.34 5.19
N LEU A 133 -12.13 -3.50 5.29
CA LEU A 133 -13.41 -3.67 5.95
C LEU A 133 -13.52 -5.08 6.57
N PRO A 134 -14.29 -5.20 7.68
CA PRO A 134 -14.55 -6.52 8.29
C PRO A 134 -15.27 -7.45 7.32
N ALA A 135 -14.82 -8.71 7.23
CA ALA A 135 -15.42 -9.69 6.32
C ALA A 135 -16.84 -10.10 6.73
N ASP A 136 -17.19 -9.99 8.01
CA ASP A 136 -18.52 -10.35 8.56
C ASP A 136 -19.65 -9.49 7.98
N GLU A 137 -19.34 -8.28 7.53
CA GLU A 137 -20.31 -7.34 6.95
C GLU A 137 -20.76 -7.75 5.53
N PHE A 138 -20.03 -8.66 4.89
CA PHE A 138 -20.32 -9.09 3.52
C PHE A 138 -20.40 -10.61 3.42
N ARG A 139 -21.51 -11.10 2.87
CA ARG A 139 -21.76 -12.53 2.69
C ARG A 139 -21.17 -13.09 1.41
N ASP A 140 -20.91 -12.24 0.43
CA ASP A 140 -20.39 -12.62 -0.87
C ASP A 140 -19.33 -11.61 -1.34
N LEU A 141 -18.09 -12.08 -1.58
CA LEU A 141 -16.99 -11.25 -2.10
C LEU A 141 -17.25 -10.74 -3.52
N SER A 142 -18.08 -11.44 -4.30
CA SER A 142 -18.46 -11.00 -5.63
C SER A 142 -19.23 -9.68 -5.64
N ASP A 143 -19.93 -9.38 -4.56
CA ASP A 143 -20.63 -8.09 -4.39
C ASP A 143 -19.68 -6.89 -4.30
N LEU A 144 -18.40 -7.13 -4.03
CA LEU A 144 -17.38 -6.09 -3.90
C LEU A 144 -16.56 -5.87 -5.18
N ASP A 145 -16.57 -6.80 -6.11
CA ASP A 145 -15.84 -6.67 -7.38
C ASP A 145 -16.33 -5.44 -8.18
N TRP A 146 -17.63 -5.14 -8.09
CA TRP A 146 -18.18 -3.94 -8.71
C TRP A 146 -17.62 -2.65 -8.10
N LEU A 147 -17.38 -2.62 -6.79
CA LEU A 147 -16.85 -1.46 -6.10
C LEU A 147 -15.44 -1.11 -6.60
N ILE A 148 -14.57 -2.11 -6.75
CA ILE A 148 -13.23 -1.90 -7.32
C ILE A 148 -13.31 -1.40 -8.76
N ASN A 149 -14.12 -2.03 -9.57
CA ASN A 149 -14.25 -1.66 -10.97
C ASN A 149 -14.81 -0.24 -11.12
N ASP A 150 -15.73 0.15 -10.25
CA ASP A 150 -16.32 1.48 -10.24
C ASP A 150 -15.29 2.54 -9.82
N VAL A 151 -14.58 2.30 -8.71
CA VAL A 151 -13.50 3.19 -8.22
C VAL A 151 -12.39 3.32 -9.27
N ASN A 152 -11.90 2.22 -9.83
CA ASN A 152 -10.85 2.23 -10.84
C ASN A 152 -11.26 3.01 -12.10
N ARG A 153 -12.51 2.90 -12.49
CA ARG A 153 -13.01 3.57 -13.73
C ARG A 153 -13.18 5.07 -13.56
N GLU A 154 -13.63 5.53 -12.40
CA GLU A 154 -14.09 6.91 -12.20
C GLU A 154 -13.08 7.80 -11.47
N GLU A 155 -12.26 7.25 -10.57
CA GLU A 155 -11.47 8.04 -9.64
C GLU A 155 -9.96 7.78 -9.68
N VAL A 156 -9.51 6.71 -10.33
CA VAL A 156 -8.10 6.31 -10.28
C VAL A 156 -7.50 6.29 -11.68
N LEU A 157 -6.39 7.02 -11.85
CA LEU A 157 -5.62 7.01 -13.10
C LEU A 157 -5.12 5.60 -13.39
N PRO A 158 -5.07 5.16 -14.67
CA PRO A 158 -4.66 3.80 -15.03
C PRO A 158 -3.30 3.39 -14.45
N GLU A 159 -2.33 4.30 -14.42
CA GLU A 159 -0.99 4.07 -13.86
C GLU A 159 -0.97 3.95 -12.33
N GLU A 160 -2.02 4.39 -11.66
CA GLU A 160 -2.16 4.34 -10.20
C GLU A 160 -3.02 3.16 -9.72
N GLN A 161 -3.65 2.43 -10.63
CA GLN A 161 -4.47 1.27 -10.29
C GLN A 161 -3.60 0.09 -9.86
N LEU A 162 -3.94 -0.54 -8.73
CA LEU A 162 -3.24 -1.72 -8.22
C LEU A 162 -3.84 -3.04 -8.69
N GLY A 163 -5.14 -3.11 -8.86
CA GLY A 163 -5.78 -4.35 -9.23
C GLY A 163 -7.27 -4.19 -9.50
N ASP A 164 -7.89 -5.28 -9.88
CA ASP A 164 -9.30 -5.37 -10.27
C ASP A 164 -10.08 -6.41 -9.42
N ARG A 165 -9.49 -6.86 -8.32
CA ARG A 165 -10.10 -7.82 -7.40
C ARG A 165 -9.82 -7.49 -5.94
N VAL A 166 -10.66 -8.01 -5.04
CA VAL A 166 -10.49 -7.92 -3.59
C VAL A 166 -9.67 -9.07 -3.06
N TYR A 167 -9.08 -8.88 -1.90
CA TYR A 167 -8.32 -9.88 -1.18
C TYR A 167 -8.88 -10.05 0.23
N GLN A 168 -8.58 -11.18 0.85
CA GLN A 168 -8.93 -11.46 2.23
C GLN A 168 -7.66 -11.65 3.05
N ILE A 169 -7.63 -11.03 4.22
CA ILE A 169 -6.54 -11.17 5.20
C ILE A 169 -7.09 -11.59 6.56
N THR A 170 -6.23 -12.23 7.34
CA THR A 170 -6.52 -12.57 8.75
C THR A 170 -5.51 -11.85 9.65
N LEU A 171 -6.04 -11.14 10.64
CA LEU A 171 -5.27 -10.44 11.66
C LEU A 171 -5.26 -11.21 12.97
#